data_1e5ef7de5a89531d70a6d1a6db7561c9
#
_entry.id   1e5ef7de5a89531d70a6d1a6db7561c9
#
_cell.length_a   1.000
_cell.length_b   1.000
_cell.length_c   1.000
_cell.angle_alpha   90.00
_cell.angle_beta   90.00
_cell.angle_gamma   90.00
#
_symmetry.space_group_name_H-M   'P 1'
#
loop_
_entity.id
_entity.type
_entity.pdbx_description
1 polymer ?
#
loop_
_entity_poly.entity_id
_entity_poly.type
_entity_poly.pdbx_seq_one_letter_code
_entity_poly.pdbx_strand_id
1 'polypeptide(L)'
;LFITPMDQKWFSLRPRGEDDDYTDADDWYSKATEAVYRALADSNFYAAAHEVYLDRCLTGTGCMFADVTRDNKLIFEHVPTGTYAIAEGAHGEVNTLVRTLKLTPNQAAELFGLEQLPLKIQEAYNKAETRYTERMEFVHVVVPNKKAQFGSDLVNEKFRKWRDVYIAKEDKKIVFDGGFYEFPFLVTRFLRGGCPPYGVAPGKAVLPEIRSAQDVHEAILSAFEKE
;
A
#
# COMPACT_ATOMS: atom_id res chain seq x y z
N LEU A 1 -5.47 -7.76 -16.80
CA LEU A 1 -4.91 -7.73 -18.16
C LEU A 1 -3.58 -6.97 -18.26
N PHE A 2 -3.04 -6.50 -17.15
CA PHE A 2 -1.79 -5.73 -17.12
C PHE A 2 -0.73 -6.33 -16.18
N ILE A 3 -0.97 -7.53 -15.67
CA ILE A 3 0.02 -8.27 -14.89
C ILE A 3 0.59 -9.30 -15.84
N THR A 4 1.85 -9.14 -16.17
CA THR A 4 2.61 -10.16 -16.91
C THR A 4 2.55 -11.47 -16.16
N PRO A 5 2.35 -12.61 -16.85
CA PRO A 5 2.47 -13.92 -16.24
C PRO A 5 3.76 -14.04 -15.44
N MET A 6 3.75 -14.80 -14.35
CA MET A 6 4.90 -15.00 -13.46
C MET A 6 6.17 -15.48 -14.18
N ASP A 7 6.01 -16.10 -15.34
CA ASP A 7 7.08 -16.64 -16.19
C ASP A 7 7.66 -15.62 -17.16
N GLN A 8 7.04 -14.43 -17.31
CA GLN A 8 7.57 -13.40 -18.21
C GLN A 8 8.36 -12.34 -17.43
N LYS A 9 9.63 -12.19 -17.80
CA LYS A 9 10.48 -11.11 -17.29
C LYS A 9 10.03 -9.78 -17.89
N TRP A 10 9.59 -8.85 -17.05
CA TRP A 10 9.07 -7.53 -17.44
C TRP A 10 10.01 -6.38 -17.09
N PHE A 11 11.13 -6.66 -16.41
CA PHE A 11 12.24 -5.72 -16.18
C PHE A 11 13.58 -6.44 -16.18
N SER A 12 14.65 -5.70 -16.38
CA SER A 12 16.04 -6.17 -16.18
C SER A 12 16.86 -5.07 -15.55
N LEU A 13 17.73 -5.43 -14.62
CA LEU A 13 18.72 -4.53 -14.05
C LEU A 13 19.89 -4.41 -15.01
N ARG A 14 20.41 -3.20 -15.19
CA ARG A 14 21.57 -2.90 -16.04
C ARG A 14 22.43 -1.84 -15.38
N PRO A 15 23.75 -1.81 -15.64
CA PRO A 15 24.62 -0.75 -15.19
C PRO A 15 24.15 0.60 -15.76
N ARG A 16 24.40 1.67 -15.02
CA ARG A 16 24.09 3.03 -15.45
C ARG A 16 25.33 3.64 -16.14
N GLY A 17 25.42 3.51 -17.45
CA GLY A 17 26.53 4.06 -18.26
C GLY A 17 26.64 3.33 -19.59
N GLU A 18 27.31 3.97 -20.55
CA GLU A 18 27.56 3.42 -21.91
C GLU A 18 28.92 2.70 -22.04
N ASP A 19 29.66 2.49 -20.94
CA ASP A 19 30.94 1.83 -21.00
C ASP A 19 30.78 0.33 -21.21
N ASP A 20 31.08 -0.12 -22.41
CA ASP A 20 30.95 -1.50 -22.92
C ASP A 20 31.93 -2.53 -22.27
N ASP A 21 32.70 -2.16 -21.25
CA ASP A 21 33.78 -2.99 -20.70
C ASP A 21 33.42 -3.76 -19.41
N TYR A 22 32.14 -3.95 -19.12
CA TYR A 22 31.71 -4.59 -17.87
C TYR A 22 31.08 -5.98 -18.05
N THR A 23 31.74 -6.90 -18.71
CA THR A 23 31.26 -8.30 -18.84
C THR A 23 30.94 -8.96 -17.49
N ASP A 24 31.77 -8.71 -16.46
CA ASP A 24 31.55 -9.22 -15.10
C ASP A 24 30.35 -8.53 -14.42
N ALA A 25 30.09 -7.25 -14.73
CA ALA A 25 28.93 -6.52 -14.21
C ALA A 25 27.61 -7.03 -14.79
N ASP A 26 27.56 -7.37 -16.07
CA ASP A 26 26.38 -7.89 -16.74
C ASP A 26 25.91 -9.23 -16.15
N ASP A 27 26.84 -10.13 -15.83
CA ASP A 27 26.54 -11.38 -15.15
C ASP A 27 25.98 -11.14 -13.74
N TRP A 28 26.56 -10.18 -13.00
CA TRP A 28 26.04 -9.78 -11.70
C TRP A 28 24.61 -9.21 -11.79
N TYR A 29 24.37 -8.27 -12.73
CA TYR A 29 23.02 -7.67 -12.92
C TYR A 29 21.99 -8.69 -13.37
N SER A 30 22.38 -9.67 -14.20
CA SER A 30 21.52 -10.77 -14.59
C SER A 30 21.14 -11.63 -13.38
N LYS A 31 22.09 -12.02 -12.54
CA LYS A 31 21.84 -12.76 -11.30
C LYS A 31 21.01 -11.97 -10.30
N ALA A 32 21.28 -10.67 -10.16
CA ALA A 32 20.49 -9.79 -9.31
C ALA A 32 19.03 -9.68 -9.80
N THR A 33 18.84 -9.55 -11.12
CA THR A 33 17.50 -9.56 -11.73
C THR A 33 16.73 -10.83 -11.39
N GLU A 34 17.38 -12.00 -11.54
CA GLU A 34 16.76 -13.29 -11.20
C GLU A 34 16.43 -13.41 -9.70
N ALA A 35 17.30 -12.92 -8.84
CA ALA A 35 17.06 -12.92 -7.39
C ALA A 35 15.84 -12.08 -7.02
N VAL A 36 15.66 -10.89 -7.64
CA VAL A 36 14.48 -10.05 -7.43
C VAL A 36 13.21 -10.76 -7.95
N TYR A 37 13.23 -11.38 -9.13
CA TYR A 37 12.09 -12.14 -9.64
C TYR A 37 11.69 -13.28 -8.70
N ARG A 38 12.66 -14.03 -8.17
CA ARG A 38 12.38 -15.08 -7.18
C ARG A 38 11.75 -14.50 -5.91
N ALA A 39 12.30 -13.43 -5.38
CA ALA A 39 11.75 -12.78 -4.19
C ALA A 39 10.31 -12.29 -4.40
N LEU A 40 9.99 -11.75 -5.58
CA LEU A 40 8.62 -11.35 -5.93
C LEU A 40 7.71 -12.56 -6.13
N ALA A 41 8.20 -13.64 -6.74
CA ALA A 41 7.42 -14.87 -6.96
C ALA A 41 7.13 -15.61 -5.64
N ASP A 42 8.08 -15.60 -4.70
CA ASP A 42 7.93 -16.20 -3.37
C ASP A 42 7.05 -15.35 -2.42
N SER A 43 6.75 -14.11 -2.82
CA SER A 43 5.89 -13.19 -2.09
C SER A 43 4.46 -13.20 -2.61
N ASN A 44 3.60 -12.41 -1.99
CA ASN A 44 2.23 -12.16 -2.46
C ASN A 44 2.11 -10.97 -3.43
N PHE A 45 3.22 -10.50 -4.02
CA PHE A 45 3.27 -9.29 -4.85
C PHE A 45 2.22 -9.29 -5.97
N TYR A 46 2.13 -10.36 -6.75
CA TYR A 46 1.24 -10.41 -7.92
C TYR A 46 -0.24 -10.36 -7.54
N ALA A 47 -0.61 -10.98 -6.42
CA ALA A 47 -1.99 -10.91 -5.90
C ALA A 47 -2.33 -9.48 -5.44
N ALA A 48 -1.47 -8.86 -4.63
CA ALA A 48 -1.65 -7.50 -4.16
C ALA A 48 -1.65 -6.48 -5.32
N ALA A 49 -0.76 -6.66 -6.31
CA ALA A 49 -0.70 -5.81 -7.48
C ALA A 49 -1.99 -5.88 -8.32
N HIS A 50 -2.60 -7.06 -8.44
CA HIS A 50 -3.89 -7.21 -9.14
C HIS A 50 -4.98 -6.34 -8.50
N GLU A 51 -5.11 -6.38 -7.19
CA GLU A 51 -6.08 -5.57 -6.44
C GLU A 51 -5.81 -4.06 -6.58
N VAL A 52 -4.53 -3.66 -6.52
CA VAL A 52 -4.12 -2.27 -6.75
C VAL A 52 -4.47 -1.77 -8.14
N TYR A 53 -4.31 -2.62 -9.17
CA TYR A 53 -4.69 -2.27 -10.54
C TYR A 53 -6.21 -2.13 -10.71
N LEU A 54 -7.00 -2.96 -10.05
CA LEU A 54 -8.46 -2.81 -10.03
C LEU A 54 -8.88 -1.48 -9.41
N ASP A 55 -8.35 -1.13 -8.23
CA ASP A 55 -8.61 0.16 -7.60
C ASP A 55 -8.20 1.33 -8.50
N ARG A 56 -7.01 1.24 -9.11
CA ARG A 56 -6.52 2.27 -10.02
C ARG A 56 -7.44 2.48 -11.24
N CYS A 57 -7.99 1.41 -11.79
CA CYS A 57 -8.94 1.50 -12.89
C CYS A 57 -10.30 2.05 -12.48
N LEU A 58 -10.77 1.69 -11.28
CA LEU A 58 -12.09 2.09 -10.78
C LEU A 58 -12.11 3.51 -10.21
N THR A 59 -11.12 3.84 -9.39
CA THR A 59 -11.09 5.09 -8.62
C THR A 59 -10.05 6.09 -9.12
N GLY A 60 -9.11 5.65 -9.96
CA GLY A 60 -8.00 6.44 -10.47
C GLY A 60 -6.75 6.39 -9.61
N THR A 61 -6.80 5.81 -8.41
CA THR A 61 -5.67 5.69 -7.49
C THR A 61 -5.63 4.31 -6.88
N GLY A 62 -4.48 3.65 -6.94
CA GLY A 62 -4.21 2.41 -6.24
C GLY A 62 -3.07 2.59 -5.26
N CYS A 63 -3.14 1.91 -4.12
CA CYS A 63 -2.14 1.99 -3.06
C CYS A 63 -1.73 0.59 -2.61
N MET A 64 -0.44 0.37 -2.48
CA MET A 64 0.15 -0.84 -1.94
C MET A 64 1.16 -0.49 -0.84
N PHE A 65 1.08 -1.17 0.27
CA PHE A 65 2.08 -1.13 1.33
C PHE A 65 3.07 -2.27 1.10
N ALA A 66 4.36 -1.97 1.20
CA ALA A 66 5.42 -2.94 1.07
C ALA A 66 6.26 -2.96 2.34
N ASP A 67 6.49 -4.13 2.89
CA ASP A 67 7.27 -4.31 4.11
C ASP A 67 8.05 -5.62 4.07
N VAL A 68 8.90 -5.82 5.05
CA VAL A 68 9.69 -7.03 5.24
C VAL A 68 9.29 -7.67 6.56
N THR A 69 8.87 -8.92 6.52
CA THR A 69 8.53 -9.67 7.74
C THR A 69 9.77 -9.92 8.60
N ARG A 70 9.57 -10.31 9.87
CA ARG A 70 10.66 -10.71 10.78
C ARG A 70 11.52 -11.85 10.23
N ASP A 71 10.94 -12.69 9.37
CA ASP A 71 11.63 -13.80 8.68
C ASP A 71 12.32 -13.36 7.38
N ASN A 72 12.51 -12.05 7.19
CA ASN A 72 13.14 -11.44 6.02
C ASN A 72 12.45 -11.78 4.68
N LYS A 73 11.13 -11.95 4.68
CA LYS A 73 10.32 -12.14 3.48
C LYS A 73 9.60 -10.85 3.11
N LEU A 74 9.55 -10.56 1.82
CA LEU A 74 8.77 -9.45 1.29
C LEU A 74 7.28 -9.73 1.47
N ILE A 75 6.54 -8.76 1.96
CA ILE A 75 5.09 -8.78 2.05
C ILE A 75 4.51 -7.52 1.42
N PHE A 76 3.43 -7.68 0.68
CA PHE A 76 2.72 -6.61 0.02
C PHE A 76 1.26 -6.62 0.46
N GLU A 77 0.74 -5.47 0.85
CA GLU A 77 -0.65 -5.32 1.28
C GLU A 77 -1.34 -4.30 0.38
N HIS A 78 -2.41 -4.72 -0.29
CA HIS A 78 -3.31 -3.79 -0.95
C HIS A 78 -4.02 -2.94 0.10
N VAL A 79 -3.97 -1.62 -0.06
CA VAL A 79 -4.67 -0.66 0.80
C VAL A 79 -5.91 -0.19 0.07
N PRO A 80 -7.12 -0.64 0.46
CA PRO A 80 -8.35 -0.35 -0.28
C PRO A 80 -8.65 1.13 -0.34
N THR A 81 -9.13 1.60 -1.48
CA THR A 81 -9.58 2.98 -1.65
C THR A 81 -10.69 3.31 -0.66
N GLY A 82 -10.59 4.49 -0.04
CA GLY A 82 -11.52 4.95 1.01
C GLY A 82 -11.06 4.63 2.44
N THR A 83 -10.03 3.81 2.63
CA THR A 83 -9.46 3.52 3.96
C THR A 83 -8.22 4.36 4.28
N TYR A 84 -7.72 5.13 3.33
CA TYR A 84 -6.52 5.95 3.47
C TYR A 84 -6.71 7.36 2.90
N ALA A 85 -5.88 8.25 3.40
CA ALA A 85 -5.70 9.61 2.89
C ALA A 85 -4.22 9.85 2.58
N ILE A 86 -3.94 10.55 1.48
CA ILE A 86 -2.60 10.86 1.02
C ILE A 86 -2.38 12.36 0.89
N ALA A 87 -1.14 12.78 1.04
CA ALA A 87 -0.71 14.13 0.72
C ALA A 87 0.59 14.11 -0.09
N GLU A 88 0.78 15.15 -0.89
CA GLU A 88 1.93 15.32 -1.76
C GLU A 88 2.97 16.26 -1.15
N GLY A 89 4.22 16.01 -1.48
CA GLY A 89 5.31 16.92 -1.29
C GLY A 89 5.32 18.05 -2.33
N ALA A 90 6.29 18.95 -2.20
CA ALA A 90 6.43 20.12 -3.07
C ALA A 90 6.65 19.77 -4.55
N HIS A 91 7.15 18.59 -4.84
CA HIS A 91 7.40 18.10 -6.21
C HIS A 91 6.32 17.16 -6.72
N GLY A 92 5.21 17.02 -5.97
CA GLY A 92 4.04 16.22 -6.34
C GLY A 92 4.22 14.72 -6.18
N GLU A 93 5.26 14.26 -5.49
CA GLU A 93 5.34 12.88 -4.99
C GLU A 93 4.49 12.71 -3.74
N VAL A 94 3.85 11.54 -3.60
CA VAL A 94 3.15 11.21 -2.34
C VAL A 94 4.20 10.95 -1.27
N ASN A 95 4.16 11.75 -0.22
CA ASN A 95 5.10 11.65 0.89
C ASN A 95 4.44 11.51 2.26
N THR A 96 3.13 11.51 2.28
CA THR A 96 2.35 11.39 3.52
C THR A 96 1.17 10.47 3.27
N LEU A 97 0.98 9.51 4.15
CA LEU A 97 -0.18 8.63 4.11
C LEU A 97 -0.68 8.37 5.53
N VAL A 98 -2.00 8.41 5.66
CA VAL A 98 -2.72 8.04 6.87
C VAL A 98 -3.75 6.99 6.49
N ARG A 99 -3.76 5.83 7.15
CA ARG A 99 -4.78 4.79 6.94
C ARG A 99 -5.41 4.33 8.24
N THR A 100 -6.63 3.84 8.15
CA THR A 100 -7.32 3.21 9.28
C THR A 100 -7.27 1.70 9.12
N LEU A 101 -6.81 1.01 10.15
CA LEU A 101 -6.73 -0.45 10.24
C LEU A 101 -7.71 -0.95 11.27
N LYS A 102 -8.33 -2.10 10.99
CA LYS A 102 -9.19 -2.82 11.94
C LYS A 102 -8.53 -4.14 12.29
N LEU A 103 -7.92 -4.19 13.47
CA LEU A 103 -7.20 -5.35 13.96
C LEU A 103 -7.95 -6.01 15.10
N THR A 104 -7.88 -7.34 15.18
CA THR A 104 -8.31 -8.06 16.38
C THR A 104 -7.29 -7.86 17.51
N PRO A 105 -7.67 -8.01 18.78
CA PRO A 105 -6.73 -7.93 19.90
C PRO A 105 -5.53 -8.85 19.74
N ASN A 106 -5.72 -10.04 19.15
CA ASN A 106 -4.63 -10.96 18.86
C ASN A 106 -3.65 -10.41 17.82
N GLN A 107 -4.17 -9.89 16.71
CA GLN A 107 -3.35 -9.27 15.65
C GLN A 107 -2.58 -8.04 16.19
N ALA A 108 -3.24 -7.21 16.99
CA ALA A 108 -2.60 -6.05 17.60
C ALA A 108 -1.48 -6.44 18.57
N ALA A 109 -1.69 -7.49 19.37
CA ALA A 109 -0.67 -8.02 20.29
C ALA A 109 0.54 -8.62 19.55
N GLU A 110 0.30 -9.26 18.41
CA GLU A 110 1.35 -9.83 17.56
C GLU A 110 2.20 -8.74 16.90
N LEU A 111 1.57 -7.64 16.42
CA LEU A 111 2.27 -6.54 15.75
C LEU A 111 3.01 -5.63 16.72
N PHE A 112 2.38 -5.21 17.82
CA PHE A 112 2.89 -4.14 18.68
C PHE A 112 3.42 -4.67 20.04
N GLY A 113 3.08 -5.89 20.40
CA GLY A 113 3.31 -6.42 21.74
C GLY A 113 2.21 -6.01 22.71
N LEU A 114 1.80 -6.95 23.56
CA LEU A 114 0.67 -6.77 24.48
C LEU A 114 0.86 -5.60 25.46
N GLU A 115 2.09 -5.40 25.94
CA GLU A 115 2.44 -4.35 26.92
C GLU A 115 2.26 -2.93 26.40
N GLN A 116 2.38 -2.71 25.07
CA GLN A 116 2.25 -1.40 24.45
C GLN A 116 0.79 -0.99 24.25
N LEU A 117 -0.11 -1.97 24.23
CA LEU A 117 -1.53 -1.78 23.97
C LEU A 117 -2.25 -1.08 25.14
N PRO A 118 -3.34 -0.34 24.90
CA PRO A 118 -4.24 0.15 25.93
C PRO A 118 -4.85 -0.98 26.76
N LEU A 119 -5.17 -0.70 28.03
CA LEU A 119 -5.75 -1.67 28.95
C LEU A 119 -7.02 -2.35 28.39
N LYS A 120 -7.90 -1.59 27.74
CA LYS A 120 -9.11 -2.11 27.10
C LYS A 120 -8.81 -3.22 26.09
N ILE A 121 -7.77 -3.04 25.27
CA ILE A 121 -7.37 -4.04 24.28
C ILE A 121 -6.70 -5.25 24.94
N GLN A 122 -5.94 -5.04 26.01
CA GLN A 122 -5.35 -6.12 26.82
C GLN A 122 -6.43 -6.98 27.48
N GLU A 123 -7.47 -6.36 28.02
CA GLU A 123 -8.63 -7.07 28.59
C GLU A 123 -9.38 -7.89 27.54
N ALA A 124 -9.59 -7.30 26.33
CA ALA A 124 -10.20 -8.01 25.21
C ALA A 124 -9.34 -9.18 24.70
N TYR A 125 -8.00 -9.03 24.75
CA TYR A 125 -7.06 -10.11 24.43
C TYR A 125 -7.15 -11.27 25.41
N ASN A 126 -7.33 -11.00 26.71
CA ASN A 126 -7.41 -12.02 27.74
C ASN A 126 -8.73 -12.81 27.72
N LYS A 127 -9.78 -12.27 27.10
CA LYS A 127 -11.07 -12.96 26.93
C LYS A 127 -11.06 -13.78 25.64
N ALA A 128 -11.28 -15.08 25.72
CA ALA A 128 -11.27 -15.99 24.58
C ALA A 128 -12.28 -15.58 23.47
N GLU A 129 -13.44 -15.07 23.87
CA GLU A 129 -14.52 -14.70 22.97
C GLU A 129 -14.19 -13.46 22.11
N THR A 130 -13.53 -12.46 22.70
CA THR A 130 -13.24 -11.17 22.03
C THR A 130 -11.87 -11.17 21.35
N ARG A 131 -10.96 -12.01 21.76
CA ARG A 131 -9.57 -12.08 21.28
C ARG A 131 -9.45 -12.12 19.75
N TYR A 132 -10.31 -12.89 19.09
CA TYR A 132 -10.27 -13.12 17.64
C TYR A 132 -11.45 -12.50 16.88
N THR A 133 -12.48 -12.04 17.57
CA THR A 133 -13.72 -11.56 16.94
C THR A 133 -13.91 -10.05 16.99
N GLU A 134 -13.55 -9.44 18.12
CA GLU A 134 -13.66 -7.99 18.27
C GLU A 134 -12.65 -7.26 17.39
N ARG A 135 -13.05 -6.16 16.76
CA ARG A 135 -12.16 -5.36 15.91
C ARG A 135 -11.97 -3.98 16.49
N MET A 136 -10.72 -3.67 16.76
CA MET A 136 -10.27 -2.37 17.25
C MET A 136 -9.73 -1.52 16.12
N GLU A 137 -10.03 -0.23 16.11
CA GLU A 137 -9.54 0.70 15.08
C GLU A 137 -8.20 1.32 15.48
N PHE A 138 -7.25 1.24 14.56
CA PHE A 138 -5.94 1.87 14.66
C PHE A 138 -5.76 2.84 13.50
N VAL A 139 -5.09 3.95 13.77
CA VAL A 139 -4.65 4.90 12.74
C VAL A 139 -3.16 4.72 12.53
N HIS A 140 -2.78 4.37 11.32
CA HIS A 140 -1.40 4.25 10.88
C HIS A 140 -1.02 5.50 10.09
N VAL A 141 0.06 6.16 10.49
CA VAL A 141 0.53 7.44 9.93
C VAL A 141 1.97 7.30 9.50
N VAL A 142 2.24 7.53 8.22
CA VAL A 142 3.61 7.62 7.70
C VAL A 142 3.81 9.01 7.11
N VAL A 143 4.79 9.75 7.64
CA VAL A 143 5.07 11.15 7.27
C VAL A 143 6.56 11.40 7.20
N PRO A 144 7.00 12.42 6.44
CA PRO A 144 8.40 12.85 6.47
C PRO A 144 8.85 13.22 7.89
N ASN A 145 9.97 12.70 8.30
CA ASN A 145 10.49 12.93 9.65
C ASN A 145 11.36 14.20 9.70
N LYS A 146 10.87 15.24 10.35
CA LYS A 146 11.62 16.49 10.52
C LYS A 146 12.86 16.34 11.40
N LYS A 147 12.96 15.25 12.17
CA LYS A 147 14.09 14.92 13.05
C LYS A 147 14.98 13.83 12.48
N ALA A 148 14.86 13.56 11.16
CA ALA A 148 15.65 12.55 10.51
C ALA A 148 17.15 12.82 10.66
N GLN A 149 17.91 11.78 10.94
CA GLN A 149 19.36 11.80 10.98
C GLN A 149 19.88 10.96 9.80
N PHE A 150 20.97 11.40 9.20
CA PHE A 150 21.59 10.71 8.08
C PHE A 150 22.86 10.02 8.59
N GLY A 151 22.93 8.70 8.44
CA GLY A 151 24.09 7.89 8.81
C GLY A 151 23.76 6.41 8.64
N SER A 152 24.78 5.61 8.31
CA SER A 152 24.65 4.16 8.11
C SER A 152 24.31 3.39 9.39
N ASP A 153 24.54 4.00 10.56
CA ASP A 153 24.49 3.35 11.88
C ASP A 153 23.30 3.78 12.73
N LEU A 154 22.20 4.20 12.10
CA LEU A 154 21.00 4.60 12.81
C LEU A 154 20.33 3.38 13.49
N VAL A 155 20.77 3.08 14.69
CA VAL A 155 20.19 2.02 15.54
C VAL A 155 18.75 2.38 15.97
N ASN A 156 18.43 3.67 16.07
CA ASN A 156 17.12 4.11 16.50
C ASN A 156 16.23 4.45 15.32
N GLU A 157 15.23 3.61 15.07
CA GLU A 157 14.27 3.75 13.98
C GLU A 157 13.51 5.07 13.95
N LYS A 158 13.33 5.73 15.11
CA LYS A 158 12.65 7.03 15.23
C LYS A 158 13.36 8.16 14.49
N PHE A 159 14.63 8.00 14.13
CA PHE A 159 15.40 9.01 13.40
C PHE A 159 15.55 8.69 11.90
N ARG A 160 14.91 7.63 11.42
CA ARG A 160 14.84 7.31 10.00
C ARG A 160 14.10 8.40 9.22
N LYS A 161 14.26 8.42 7.91
CA LYS A 161 13.74 9.44 7.00
C LYS A 161 12.22 9.60 7.06
N TRP A 162 11.50 8.51 7.28
CA TRP A 162 10.04 8.45 7.36
C TRP A 162 9.64 8.01 8.75
N ARG A 163 8.81 8.80 9.42
CA ARG A 163 8.27 8.44 10.72
C ARG A 163 7.05 7.55 10.52
N ASP A 164 7.00 6.46 11.26
CA ASP A 164 5.94 5.47 11.28
C ASP A 164 5.29 5.44 12.65
N VAL A 165 3.99 5.75 12.71
CA VAL A 165 3.26 5.85 13.97
C VAL A 165 1.94 5.10 13.88
N TYR A 166 1.69 4.22 14.86
CA TYR A 166 0.39 3.61 15.06
C TYR A 166 -0.27 4.14 16.33
N ILE A 167 -1.54 4.52 16.20
CA ILE A 167 -2.33 5.13 17.27
C ILE A 167 -3.59 4.30 17.46
N ALA A 168 -3.84 3.82 18.68
CA ALA A 168 -5.14 3.24 19.05
C ALA A 168 -6.18 4.38 19.06
N LYS A 169 -7.17 4.30 18.16
CA LYS A 169 -8.09 5.42 17.87
C LYS A 169 -8.95 5.82 19.06
N GLU A 170 -9.48 4.86 19.79
CA GLU A 170 -10.34 5.13 20.95
C GLU A 170 -9.60 5.82 22.09
N ASP A 171 -8.45 5.27 22.48
CA ASP A 171 -7.67 5.78 23.61
C ASP A 171 -6.73 6.93 23.22
N LYS A 172 -6.61 7.21 21.92
CA LYS A 172 -5.65 8.19 21.37
C LYS A 172 -4.20 7.94 21.83
N LYS A 173 -3.88 6.68 22.15
CA LYS A 173 -2.56 6.28 22.63
C LYS A 173 -1.70 5.81 21.46
N ILE A 174 -0.47 6.31 21.39
CA ILE A 174 0.54 5.79 20.46
C ILE A 174 0.95 4.42 20.96
N VAL A 175 0.76 3.40 20.13
CA VAL A 175 1.13 2.00 20.41
C VAL A 175 2.45 1.60 19.75
N PHE A 176 2.83 2.31 18.68
CA PHE A 176 4.10 2.13 18.00
C PHE A 176 4.61 3.46 17.46
N ASP A 177 5.92 3.70 17.58
CA ASP A 177 6.61 4.89 17.07
C ASP A 177 7.98 4.46 16.54
N GLY A 178 8.07 4.27 15.25
CA GLY A 178 9.25 3.82 14.53
C GLY A 178 9.51 4.65 13.27
N GLY A 179 10.11 4.03 12.27
CA GLY A 179 10.33 4.72 11.00
C GLY A 179 10.89 3.81 9.92
N PHE A 180 10.78 4.29 8.68
CA PHE A 180 11.28 3.66 7.47
C PHE A 180 12.43 4.47 6.86
N TYR A 181 13.37 3.79 6.21
CA TYR A 181 14.41 4.44 5.41
C TYR A 181 13.82 5.03 4.12
N GLU A 182 12.87 4.33 3.52
CA GLU A 182 12.15 4.73 2.32
C GLU A 182 10.65 4.75 2.59
N PHE A 183 9.89 5.45 1.74
CA PHE A 183 8.44 5.51 1.87
C PHE A 183 7.83 4.15 1.52
N PRO A 184 7.14 3.48 2.45
CA PRO A 184 6.73 2.09 2.27
C PRO A 184 5.47 1.92 1.41
N PHE A 185 4.84 3.02 1.00
CA PHE A 185 3.62 2.97 0.19
C PHE A 185 3.91 3.27 -1.27
N LEU A 186 3.51 2.36 -2.13
CA LEU A 186 3.53 2.50 -3.57
C LEU A 186 2.17 3.02 -4.03
N VAL A 187 2.07 4.33 -4.23
CA VAL A 187 0.83 4.98 -4.68
C VAL A 187 0.91 5.23 -6.19
N THR A 188 0.00 4.59 -6.92
CA THR A 188 -0.08 4.71 -8.38
C THR A 188 -1.34 5.47 -8.78
N ARG A 189 -1.23 6.33 -9.78
CA ARG A 189 -2.36 7.10 -10.33
C ARG A 189 -2.56 6.77 -11.79
N PHE A 190 -3.81 6.68 -12.24
CA PHE A 190 -4.10 6.43 -13.66
C PHE A 190 -3.78 7.67 -14.49
N LEU A 191 -4.43 8.79 -14.15
CA LEU A 191 -4.11 10.11 -14.71
C LEU A 191 -3.96 11.11 -13.57
N ARG A 192 -2.97 11.98 -13.66
CA ARG A 192 -2.88 13.17 -12.81
C ARG A 192 -3.85 14.21 -13.33
N GLY A 193 -5.02 14.28 -12.75
CA GLY A 193 -5.98 15.34 -13.02
C GLY A 193 -5.64 16.64 -12.28
N GLY A 194 -6.36 17.72 -12.58
CA GLY A 194 -6.14 19.02 -11.94
C GLY A 194 -6.51 19.11 -10.45
N CYS A 195 -6.80 18.01 -9.78
CA CYS A 195 -7.14 17.97 -8.35
C CYS A 195 -6.26 16.95 -7.63
N PRO A 196 -5.03 17.33 -7.25
CA PRO A 196 -4.16 16.51 -6.42
C PRO A 196 -4.82 16.26 -5.04
N PRO A 197 -4.43 15.22 -4.29
CA PRO A 197 -3.34 14.27 -4.58
C PRO A 197 -3.77 13.00 -5.30
N TYR A 198 -5.06 12.79 -5.56
CA TYR A 198 -5.62 11.57 -6.13
C TYR A 198 -5.62 11.60 -7.66
N GLY A 199 -5.61 10.41 -8.27
CA GLY A 199 -5.72 10.24 -9.71
C GLY A 199 -7.17 10.31 -10.21
N VAL A 200 -7.32 10.46 -11.51
CA VAL A 200 -8.61 10.41 -12.20
C VAL A 200 -8.76 9.05 -12.88
N ALA A 201 -9.86 8.36 -12.59
CA ALA A 201 -10.16 7.07 -13.20
C ALA A 201 -10.59 7.21 -14.68
N PRO A 202 -10.24 6.25 -15.53
CA PRO A 202 -10.75 6.21 -16.90
C PRO A 202 -12.28 6.12 -16.94
N GLY A 203 -12.89 5.40 -16.01
CA GLY A 203 -14.35 5.27 -15.88
C GLY A 203 -15.08 6.60 -15.65
N LYS A 204 -14.40 7.60 -15.08
CA LYS A 204 -15.00 8.93 -14.88
C LYS A 204 -15.31 9.62 -16.21
N ALA A 205 -14.47 9.44 -17.21
CA ALA A 205 -14.68 10.02 -18.55
C ALA A 205 -15.84 9.36 -19.29
N VAL A 206 -16.08 8.06 -19.07
CA VAL A 206 -17.11 7.26 -19.77
C VAL A 206 -18.43 7.22 -18.99
N LEU A 207 -18.45 7.69 -17.73
CA LEU A 207 -19.63 7.61 -16.86
C LEU A 207 -20.91 8.26 -17.45
N PRO A 208 -20.84 9.44 -18.12
CA PRO A 208 -22.01 10.04 -18.76
C PRO A 208 -22.61 9.15 -19.87
N GLU A 209 -21.76 8.50 -20.66
CA GLU A 209 -22.18 7.61 -21.76
C GLU A 209 -22.82 6.33 -21.20
N ILE A 210 -22.24 5.76 -20.14
CA ILE A 210 -22.81 4.59 -19.44
C ILE A 210 -24.21 4.93 -18.89
N ARG A 211 -24.39 6.11 -18.27
CA ARG A 211 -25.69 6.54 -17.77
C ARG A 211 -26.72 6.69 -18.89
N SER A 212 -26.33 7.35 -20.00
CA SER A 212 -27.21 7.48 -21.15
C SER A 212 -27.61 6.11 -21.73
N ALA A 213 -26.69 5.16 -21.78
CA ALA A 213 -26.99 3.81 -22.23
C ALA A 213 -27.95 3.06 -21.27
N GLN A 214 -27.80 3.27 -19.96
CA GLN A 214 -28.75 2.75 -18.96
C GLN A 214 -30.14 3.34 -19.12
N ASP A 215 -30.25 4.66 -19.27
CA ASP A 215 -31.55 5.35 -19.47
C ASP A 215 -32.27 4.82 -20.73
N VAL A 216 -31.55 4.59 -21.83
CA VAL A 216 -32.11 4.00 -23.04
C VAL A 216 -32.56 2.57 -22.80
N HIS A 217 -31.75 1.77 -22.08
CA HIS A 217 -32.11 0.39 -21.76
C HIS A 217 -33.39 0.30 -20.91
N GLU A 218 -33.52 1.16 -19.89
CA GLU A 218 -34.74 1.26 -19.06
C GLU A 218 -35.94 1.68 -19.87
N ALA A 219 -35.79 2.64 -20.79
CA ALA A 219 -36.88 3.05 -21.66
C ALA A 219 -37.35 1.91 -22.58
N ILE A 220 -36.42 1.11 -23.12
CA ILE A 220 -36.74 -0.07 -23.93
C ILE A 220 -37.51 -1.10 -23.12
N LEU A 221 -37.02 -1.44 -21.91
CA LEU A 221 -37.70 -2.40 -21.04
C LEU A 221 -39.12 -1.93 -20.67
N SER A 222 -39.28 -0.65 -20.31
CA SER A 222 -40.58 -0.06 -19.99
C SER A 222 -41.55 -0.06 -21.20
N ALA A 223 -41.05 0.01 -22.41
CA ALA A 223 -41.88 -0.10 -23.61
C ALA A 223 -42.39 -1.53 -23.82
N PHE A 224 -41.56 -2.53 -23.57
CA PHE A 224 -41.98 -3.96 -23.67
C PHE A 224 -42.94 -4.36 -22.54
N GLU A 225 -42.87 -3.77 -21.37
CA GLU A 225 -43.81 -4.08 -20.28
C GLU A 225 -45.22 -3.49 -20.49
N LYS A 226 -45.37 -2.55 -21.42
CA LYS A 226 -46.65 -1.89 -21.73
C LYS A 226 -47.41 -2.49 -22.90
N GLU A 227 -46.80 -3.45 -23.59
CA GLU A 227 -47.47 -4.30 -24.60
C GLU A 227 -48.03 -5.58 -23.96
#